data_73bd092ea62589f6e6289a7395d2c175
#
_entry.id   73bd092ea62589f6e6289a7395d2c175
#
_cell.length_a   1.000
_cell.length_b   1.000
_cell.length_c   1.000
_cell.angle_alpha   90.00
_cell.angle_beta   90.00
_cell.angle_gamma   90.00
#
_symmetry.space_group_name_H-M   'P 1'
#
loop_
_entity.id
_entity.type
_entity.pdbx_description
1 polymer ?
#
loop_
_entity_poly.entity_id
_entity_poly.type
_entity_poly.pdbx_seq_one_letter_code
_entity_poly.pdbx_strand_id
1 'polypeptide(L)'
;AAEFERPVLLFSGGKDSICMLRLAEKAFRPGKFPFPLMHIDTGHNYKEVVAFRDKRAAELGERLIVRSVEDSMKRGTVVLKHEGESRNKHQSVTLLEAIAEFAFDACIGGARRDEEKARAKERLFSFRDEFGQWDPKNQRPELWSIYNGRIHLGESIRVFPLSNWTELDIWQYVARENLELPTIYFAHTRPVVRRHGALVPVTALTPPRDGEAIENISVRFRTVGDIT
;
A
#
# COMPACT_ATOMS: atom_id res chain seq x y z
N ALA A 1 -15.61 2.54 -9.51
CA ALA A 1 -16.10 1.16 -9.42
C ALA A 1 -17.10 0.86 -10.56
N ALA A 2 -18.00 1.78 -10.88
CA ALA A 2 -19.03 1.53 -11.93
C ALA A 2 -18.46 1.31 -13.36
N GLU A 3 -17.23 1.74 -13.59
CA GLU A 3 -16.54 1.63 -14.89
C GLU A 3 -15.75 0.32 -15.04
N PHE A 4 -15.64 -0.47 -13.98
CA PHE A 4 -14.76 -1.65 -13.91
C PHE A 4 -15.55 -2.89 -13.54
N GLU A 5 -15.17 -4.02 -14.14
CA GLU A 5 -15.81 -5.31 -13.86
C GLU A 5 -15.21 -5.99 -12.62
N ARG A 6 -13.90 -5.86 -12.44
CA ARG A 6 -13.12 -6.54 -11.38
C ARG A 6 -12.13 -5.60 -10.68
N PRO A 7 -12.62 -4.53 -10.05
CA PRO A 7 -11.76 -3.64 -9.28
C PRO A 7 -11.31 -4.30 -7.96
N VAL A 8 -10.18 -3.80 -7.42
CA VAL A 8 -9.66 -4.18 -6.11
C VAL A 8 -9.16 -2.94 -5.37
N LEU A 9 -9.37 -2.87 -4.05
CA LEU A 9 -8.82 -1.82 -3.20
C LEU A 9 -7.55 -2.33 -2.51
N LEU A 10 -6.41 -1.68 -2.79
CA LEU A 10 -5.13 -1.99 -2.16
C LEU A 10 -5.11 -1.45 -0.73
N PHE A 11 -4.99 -2.35 0.24
CA PHE A 11 -5.04 -2.02 1.67
C PHE A 11 -3.77 -2.48 2.38
N SER A 12 -2.82 -1.56 2.54
CA SER A 12 -1.53 -1.83 3.20
C SER A 12 -1.56 -1.70 4.73
N GLY A 13 -2.64 -1.17 5.31
CA GLY A 13 -2.69 -0.78 6.73
C GLY A 13 -1.99 0.54 7.04
N GLY A 14 -1.41 1.22 6.05
CA GLY A 14 -0.85 2.56 6.19
C GLY A 14 -1.92 3.65 6.16
N LYS A 15 -1.59 4.84 6.71
CA LYS A 15 -2.51 5.98 6.86
C LYS A 15 -3.28 6.34 5.58
N ASP A 16 -2.60 6.32 4.43
CA ASP A 16 -3.20 6.66 3.14
C ASP A 16 -4.23 5.61 2.72
N SER A 17 -3.92 4.32 2.88
CA SER A 17 -4.85 3.23 2.59
C SER A 17 -6.02 3.17 3.59
N ILE A 18 -5.82 3.62 4.84
CA ILE A 18 -6.90 3.76 5.82
C ILE A 18 -7.86 4.88 5.42
N CYS A 19 -7.34 6.02 4.94
CA CYS A 19 -8.17 7.08 4.37
C CYS A 19 -8.99 6.57 3.17
N MET A 20 -8.35 5.78 2.28
CA MET A 20 -9.03 5.16 1.14
C MET A 20 -10.14 4.22 1.59
N LEU A 21 -9.88 3.40 2.61
CA LEU A 21 -10.88 2.50 3.17
C LEU A 21 -12.09 3.28 3.73
N ARG A 22 -11.84 4.38 4.45
CA ARG A 22 -12.90 5.27 4.97
C ARG A 22 -13.72 5.92 3.85
N LEU A 23 -13.06 6.35 2.78
CA LEU A 23 -13.77 6.89 1.61
C LEU A 23 -14.64 5.82 0.93
N ALA A 24 -14.17 4.58 0.85
CA ALA A 24 -14.98 3.46 0.37
C ALA A 24 -16.18 3.19 1.28
N GLU A 25 -16.02 3.22 2.61
CA GLU A 25 -17.15 3.13 3.55
C GLU A 25 -18.19 4.21 3.26
N LYS A 26 -17.78 5.46 3.13
CA LYS A 26 -18.71 6.58 2.85
C LYS A 26 -19.42 6.44 1.50
N ALA A 27 -18.75 5.85 0.50
CA ALA A 27 -19.29 5.71 -0.84
C ALA A 27 -20.28 4.53 -0.99
N PHE A 28 -20.08 3.44 -0.23
CA PHE A 28 -20.80 2.18 -0.49
C PHE A 28 -21.68 1.71 0.67
N ARG A 29 -21.45 2.14 1.92
CA ARG A 29 -22.32 1.76 3.04
C ARG A 29 -23.73 2.40 2.88
N PRO A 30 -24.79 1.67 3.28
CA PRO A 30 -24.81 0.42 4.05
C PRO A 30 -24.58 -0.85 3.22
N GLY A 31 -24.42 -0.76 1.90
CA GLY A 31 -24.12 -1.92 1.04
C GLY A 31 -22.72 -2.47 1.25
N LYS A 32 -22.45 -3.64 0.69
CA LYS A 32 -21.11 -4.23 0.60
C LYS A 32 -20.26 -3.47 -0.41
N PHE A 33 -18.94 -3.53 -0.25
CA PHE A 33 -18.04 -3.02 -1.28
C PHE A 33 -18.17 -3.84 -2.56
N PRO A 34 -18.22 -3.20 -3.74
CA PRO A 34 -18.25 -3.93 -5.01
C PRO A 34 -16.90 -4.49 -5.43
N PHE A 35 -15.95 -4.55 -4.52
CA PHE A 35 -14.58 -5.04 -4.72
C PHE A 35 -13.99 -5.61 -3.43
N PRO A 36 -13.06 -6.55 -3.52
CA PRO A 36 -12.31 -7.03 -2.36
C PRO A 36 -11.22 -6.03 -1.94
N LEU A 37 -10.74 -6.19 -0.72
CA LEU A 37 -9.48 -5.60 -0.25
C LEU A 37 -8.33 -6.53 -0.65
N MET A 38 -7.16 -5.96 -0.98
CA MET A 38 -5.95 -6.74 -1.23
C MET A 38 -4.74 -6.14 -0.54
N HIS A 39 -3.95 -7.00 0.09
CA HIS A 39 -2.68 -6.68 0.71
C HIS A 39 -1.56 -7.50 0.07
N ILE A 40 -0.45 -6.84 -0.24
CA ILE A 40 0.78 -7.52 -0.64
C ILE A 40 1.68 -7.60 0.59
N ASP A 41 1.84 -8.80 1.10
CA ASP A 41 2.64 -9.09 2.28
C ASP A 41 4.09 -9.40 1.87
N THR A 42 5.02 -8.60 2.34
CA THR A 42 6.46 -8.80 2.09
C THR A 42 7.09 -9.83 3.04
N GLY A 43 6.38 -10.22 4.11
CA GLY A 43 6.93 -10.96 5.24
C GLY A 43 7.78 -10.07 6.17
N HIS A 44 7.99 -8.80 5.81
CA HIS A 44 8.78 -7.82 6.58
C HIS A 44 7.92 -6.69 7.16
N ASN A 45 6.60 -6.86 7.17
CA ASN A 45 5.69 -5.87 7.73
C ASN A 45 5.73 -5.88 9.27
N TYR A 46 5.49 -4.73 9.87
CA TYR A 46 5.34 -4.63 11.33
C TYR A 46 4.09 -5.39 11.80
N LYS A 47 4.23 -6.15 12.88
CA LYS A 47 3.12 -6.95 13.46
C LYS A 47 1.89 -6.11 13.80
N GLU A 48 2.12 -4.88 14.28
CA GLU A 48 1.07 -3.92 14.62
C GLU A 48 0.24 -3.52 13.39
N VAL A 49 0.89 -3.42 12.23
CA VAL A 49 0.23 -3.09 10.95
C VAL A 49 -0.58 -4.27 10.43
N VAL A 50 0.00 -5.47 10.50
CA VAL A 50 -0.67 -6.71 10.09
C VAL A 50 -1.91 -6.96 10.95
N ALA A 51 -1.78 -6.87 12.29
CA ALA A 51 -2.89 -7.02 13.21
C ALA A 51 -4.00 -5.99 12.98
N PHE A 52 -3.62 -4.74 12.74
CA PHE A 52 -4.59 -3.68 12.41
C PHE A 52 -5.32 -3.96 11.09
N ARG A 53 -4.60 -4.38 10.04
CA ARG A 53 -5.17 -4.75 8.73
C ARG A 53 -6.25 -5.82 8.90
N ASP A 54 -5.91 -6.89 9.60
CA ASP A 54 -6.81 -8.04 9.79
C ASP A 54 -8.03 -7.65 10.64
N LYS A 55 -7.82 -6.89 11.73
CA LYS A 55 -8.89 -6.34 12.54
C LYS A 55 -9.86 -5.51 11.70
N ARG A 56 -9.35 -4.55 10.91
CA ARG A 56 -10.21 -3.66 10.12
C ARG A 56 -10.98 -4.39 9.03
N ALA A 57 -10.35 -5.34 8.34
CA ALA A 57 -11.03 -6.15 7.33
C ALA A 57 -12.17 -6.99 7.95
N ALA A 58 -11.92 -7.58 9.12
CA ALA A 58 -12.93 -8.36 9.84
C ALA A 58 -14.10 -7.50 10.34
N GLU A 59 -13.83 -6.31 10.92
CA GLU A 59 -14.86 -5.38 11.38
C GLU A 59 -15.78 -4.91 10.24
N LEU A 60 -15.23 -4.70 9.06
CA LEU A 60 -15.98 -4.31 7.87
C LEU A 60 -16.77 -5.47 7.27
N GLY A 61 -16.38 -6.70 7.55
CA GLY A 61 -16.95 -7.90 6.95
C GLY A 61 -16.68 -7.98 5.44
N GLU A 62 -15.57 -7.37 4.98
CA GLU A 62 -15.16 -7.36 3.58
C GLU A 62 -14.12 -8.45 3.30
N ARG A 63 -14.12 -8.95 2.06
CA ARG A 63 -13.15 -9.96 1.65
C ARG A 63 -11.75 -9.35 1.57
N LEU A 64 -10.80 -9.88 2.35
CA LEU A 64 -9.38 -9.55 2.27
C LEU A 64 -8.63 -10.66 1.53
N ILE A 65 -7.92 -10.28 0.47
CA ILE A 65 -6.99 -11.12 -0.27
C ILE A 65 -5.57 -10.73 0.18
N VAL A 66 -4.82 -11.69 0.68
CA VAL A 66 -3.41 -11.50 1.03
C VAL A 66 -2.56 -12.28 0.03
N ARG A 67 -1.60 -11.60 -0.60
CA ARG A 67 -0.60 -12.19 -1.50
C ARG A 67 0.78 -11.98 -0.91
N SER A 68 1.56 -13.04 -0.84
CA SER A 68 2.87 -13.01 -0.21
C SER A 68 3.99 -12.93 -1.25
N VAL A 69 4.95 -12.04 -1.03
CA VAL A 69 6.21 -11.99 -1.78
C VAL A 69 6.98 -13.31 -1.61
N GLU A 70 6.90 -13.95 -0.42
CA GLU A 70 7.52 -15.26 -0.21
C GLU A 70 6.97 -16.34 -1.14
N ASP A 71 5.67 -16.33 -1.41
CA ASP A 71 5.08 -17.29 -2.34
C ASP A 71 5.50 -17.02 -3.78
N SER A 72 5.71 -15.77 -4.16
CA SER A 72 6.32 -15.40 -5.44
C SER A 72 7.79 -15.86 -5.53
N MET A 73 8.53 -15.78 -4.42
CA MET A 73 9.88 -16.33 -4.33
C MET A 73 9.88 -17.87 -4.47
N LYS A 74 8.99 -18.57 -3.80
CA LYS A 74 8.85 -20.04 -3.94
C LYS A 74 8.50 -20.47 -5.37
N ARG A 75 7.72 -19.66 -6.08
CA ARG A 75 7.39 -19.88 -7.51
C ARG A 75 8.55 -19.50 -8.46
N GLY A 76 9.58 -18.84 -7.97
CA GLY A 76 10.74 -18.39 -8.76
C GLY A 76 10.48 -17.11 -9.58
N THR A 77 9.35 -16.45 -9.41
CA THR A 77 9.01 -15.18 -10.09
C THR A 77 9.67 -13.96 -9.43
N VAL A 78 10.04 -14.08 -8.17
CA VAL A 78 10.85 -13.13 -7.41
C VAL A 78 12.15 -13.80 -7.00
N VAL A 79 13.28 -13.20 -7.37
CA VAL A 79 14.62 -13.64 -6.95
C VAL A 79 15.33 -12.48 -6.25
N LEU A 80 15.76 -12.71 -5.01
CA LEU A 80 16.56 -11.73 -4.26
C LEU A 80 18.00 -11.74 -4.77
N LYS A 81 18.62 -10.56 -4.85
CA LYS A 81 20.01 -10.41 -5.27
C LYS A 81 21.02 -10.82 -4.18
N HIS A 82 20.61 -10.65 -2.92
CA HIS A 82 21.41 -11.02 -1.75
C HIS A 82 20.49 -11.21 -0.54
N GLU A 83 20.97 -11.92 0.45
CA GLU A 83 20.30 -12.07 1.74
C GLU A 83 20.14 -10.69 2.43
N GLY A 84 18.94 -10.39 2.95
CA GLY A 84 18.62 -9.09 3.58
C GLY A 84 18.26 -7.99 2.58
N GLU A 85 18.09 -8.29 1.30
CA GLU A 85 17.55 -7.33 0.34
C GLU A 85 16.12 -6.93 0.72
N SER A 86 15.81 -5.62 0.67
CA SER A 86 14.44 -5.15 0.91
C SER A 86 13.46 -5.74 -0.10
N ARG A 87 12.37 -6.30 0.42
CA ARG A 87 11.31 -6.90 -0.40
C ARG A 87 10.32 -5.89 -0.96
N ASN A 88 10.42 -4.62 -0.57
CA ASN A 88 9.49 -3.56 -1.00
C ASN A 88 9.36 -3.46 -2.52
N LYS A 89 10.48 -3.51 -3.24
CA LYS A 89 10.46 -3.43 -4.71
C LYS A 89 9.82 -4.64 -5.39
N HIS A 90 9.81 -5.78 -4.72
CA HIS A 90 9.24 -7.02 -5.23
C HIS A 90 7.72 -7.10 -5.08
N GLN A 91 7.11 -6.19 -4.29
CA GLN A 91 5.66 -6.08 -4.20
C GLN A 91 5.00 -5.85 -5.57
N SER A 92 5.69 -5.15 -6.48
CA SER A 92 5.17 -4.91 -7.83
C SER A 92 4.98 -6.20 -8.63
N VAL A 93 5.93 -7.14 -8.53
CA VAL A 93 5.84 -8.44 -9.21
C VAL A 93 4.67 -9.25 -8.65
N THR A 94 4.60 -9.38 -7.32
CA THR A 94 3.51 -10.10 -6.64
C THR A 94 2.14 -9.48 -6.93
N LEU A 95 2.08 -8.15 -7.05
CA LEU A 95 0.85 -7.44 -7.43
C LEU A 95 0.45 -7.76 -8.88
N LEU A 96 1.38 -7.80 -9.83
CA LEU A 96 1.09 -8.16 -11.21
C LEU A 96 0.62 -9.61 -11.34
N GLU A 97 1.21 -10.54 -10.59
CA GLU A 97 0.72 -11.92 -10.49
C GLU A 97 -0.72 -11.99 -9.99
N ALA A 98 -1.04 -11.22 -8.95
CA ALA A 98 -2.39 -11.17 -8.41
C ALA A 98 -3.39 -10.56 -9.42
N ILE A 99 -2.99 -9.52 -10.14
CA ILE A 99 -3.82 -8.91 -11.20
C ILE A 99 -4.14 -9.95 -12.28
N ALA A 100 -3.13 -10.68 -12.74
CA ALA A 100 -3.32 -11.72 -13.76
C ALA A 100 -4.21 -12.87 -13.24
N GLU A 101 -3.97 -13.36 -12.03
CA GLU A 101 -4.70 -14.48 -11.43
C GLU A 101 -6.18 -14.16 -11.20
N PHE A 102 -6.47 -12.99 -10.66
CA PHE A 102 -7.85 -12.57 -10.36
C PHE A 102 -8.50 -11.79 -11.51
N ALA A 103 -7.76 -11.54 -12.58
CA ALA A 103 -8.17 -10.71 -13.73
C ALA A 103 -8.68 -9.33 -13.28
N PHE A 104 -7.96 -8.67 -12.35
CA PHE A 104 -8.30 -7.32 -11.92
C PHE A 104 -8.04 -6.31 -13.05
N ASP A 105 -9.07 -5.55 -13.38
CA ASP A 105 -9.01 -4.47 -14.37
C ASP A 105 -8.65 -3.11 -13.76
N ALA A 106 -8.91 -2.93 -12.46
CA ALA A 106 -8.57 -1.72 -11.74
C ALA A 106 -8.01 -2.00 -10.33
N CYS A 107 -6.90 -1.34 -9.98
CA CYS A 107 -6.36 -1.33 -8.63
C CYS A 107 -6.48 0.06 -8.03
N ILE A 108 -7.35 0.22 -7.04
CA ILE A 108 -7.60 1.47 -6.33
C ILE A 108 -6.59 1.57 -5.18
N GLY A 109 -5.83 2.64 -5.11
CA GLY A 109 -4.77 2.80 -4.11
C GLY A 109 -4.63 4.21 -3.57
N GLY A 110 -3.92 4.35 -2.45
CA GLY A 110 -3.73 5.60 -1.72
C GLY A 110 -2.51 6.42 -2.16
N ALA A 111 -1.91 6.15 -3.32
CA ALA A 111 -0.75 6.88 -3.78
C ALA A 111 -1.07 8.37 -4.04
N ARG A 112 -0.14 9.24 -3.66
CA ARG A 112 -0.26 10.70 -3.80
C ARG A 112 0.92 11.27 -4.59
N ARG A 113 0.68 12.31 -5.39
CA ARG A 113 1.72 13.01 -6.14
C ARG A 113 2.75 13.71 -5.24
N ASP A 114 2.33 14.10 -4.04
CA ASP A 114 3.16 14.75 -3.01
C ASP A 114 4.18 13.80 -2.36
N GLU A 115 4.01 12.50 -2.50
CA GLU A 115 4.78 11.51 -1.76
C GLU A 115 6.23 11.39 -2.26
N GLU A 116 6.43 11.40 -3.58
CA GLU A 116 7.75 11.36 -4.21
C GLU A 116 7.73 11.84 -5.66
N LYS A 117 8.88 12.24 -6.19
CA LYS A 117 9.01 12.74 -7.57
C LYS A 117 8.56 11.73 -8.63
N ALA A 118 8.82 10.45 -8.43
CA ALA A 118 8.41 9.40 -9.37
C ALA A 118 6.89 9.31 -9.50
N ARG A 119 6.14 9.69 -8.46
CA ARG A 119 4.68 9.71 -8.43
C ARG A 119 4.08 11.02 -8.94
N ALA A 120 4.88 12.08 -9.12
CA ALA A 120 4.40 13.37 -9.63
C ALA A 120 3.76 13.27 -11.02
N LYS A 121 4.14 12.28 -11.82
CA LYS A 121 3.56 11.98 -13.14
C LYS A 121 2.25 11.21 -13.08
N GLU A 122 1.95 10.55 -11.95
CA GLU A 122 0.73 9.76 -11.79
C GLU A 122 -0.50 10.67 -11.77
N ARG A 123 -1.57 10.20 -12.38
CA ARG A 123 -2.87 10.87 -12.45
C ARG A 123 -3.88 10.10 -11.61
N LEU A 124 -5.11 10.65 -11.48
CA LEU A 124 -6.22 9.93 -10.84
C LEU A 124 -6.42 8.55 -11.47
N PHE A 125 -6.34 8.48 -12.80
CA PHE A 125 -6.35 7.24 -13.57
C PHE A 125 -5.00 7.09 -14.26
N SER A 126 -4.22 6.10 -13.87
CA SER A 126 -2.91 5.80 -14.42
C SER A 126 -2.97 4.48 -15.18
N PHE A 127 -2.89 4.59 -16.51
CA PHE A 127 -3.00 3.44 -17.42
C PHE A 127 -1.74 2.61 -17.39
N ARG A 128 -1.92 1.29 -17.41
CA ARG A 128 -0.84 0.29 -17.46
C ARG A 128 -1.04 -0.59 -18.70
N ASP A 129 0.03 -0.79 -19.42
CA ASP A 129 0.07 -1.74 -20.54
C ASP A 129 -0.06 -3.20 -20.04
N GLU A 130 -0.02 -4.14 -20.97
CA GLU A 130 -0.08 -5.58 -20.69
C GLU A 130 1.07 -6.09 -19.81
N PHE A 131 2.18 -5.34 -19.72
CA PHE A 131 3.31 -5.64 -18.82
C PHE A 131 3.19 -4.93 -17.46
N GLY A 132 2.10 -4.19 -17.23
CA GLY A 132 1.87 -3.43 -16.00
C GLY A 132 2.70 -2.15 -15.91
N GLN A 133 3.33 -1.71 -16.99
CA GLN A 133 4.12 -0.48 -17.05
C GLN A 133 3.22 0.73 -17.32
N TRP A 134 3.64 1.88 -16.82
CA TRP A 134 2.93 3.12 -17.10
C TRP A 134 2.96 3.45 -18.59
N ASP A 135 1.78 3.64 -19.16
CA ASP A 135 1.62 3.97 -20.58
C ASP A 135 1.32 5.48 -20.77
N PRO A 136 2.35 6.29 -21.03
CA PRO A 136 2.19 7.72 -21.23
C PRO A 136 1.42 8.09 -22.51
N LYS A 137 1.41 7.20 -23.50
CA LYS A 137 0.76 7.46 -24.80
C LYS A 137 -0.75 7.40 -24.69
N ASN A 138 -1.25 6.47 -23.87
CA ASN A 138 -2.66 6.26 -23.65
C ASN A 138 -3.18 6.98 -22.40
N GLN A 139 -2.31 7.70 -21.69
CA GLN A 139 -2.71 8.51 -20.55
C GLN A 139 -3.66 9.63 -21.02
N ARG A 140 -4.92 9.55 -20.59
CA ARG A 140 -5.94 10.51 -20.99
C ARG A 140 -5.86 11.79 -20.16
N PRO A 141 -6.15 12.97 -20.76
CA PRO A 141 -6.21 14.23 -20.02
C PRO A 141 -7.30 14.18 -18.94
N GLU A 142 -6.94 14.44 -17.69
CA GLU A 142 -7.90 14.46 -16.57
C GLU A 142 -8.92 15.60 -16.69
N LEU A 143 -8.54 16.72 -17.31
CA LEU A 143 -9.42 17.88 -17.47
C LEU A 143 -10.71 17.57 -18.24
N TRP A 144 -10.64 16.68 -19.24
CA TRP A 144 -11.78 16.34 -20.12
C TRP A 144 -12.29 14.91 -19.93
N SER A 145 -11.55 14.06 -19.23
CA SER A 145 -11.81 12.63 -19.11
C SER A 145 -11.41 12.08 -17.75
N ILE A 146 -11.76 12.81 -16.69
CA ILE A 146 -11.34 12.51 -15.30
C ILE A 146 -11.71 11.07 -14.89
N TYR A 147 -12.88 10.60 -15.30
CA TYR A 147 -13.43 9.29 -14.90
C TYR A 147 -13.42 8.27 -16.04
N ASN A 148 -12.64 8.48 -17.09
CA ASN A 148 -12.55 7.53 -18.17
C ASN A 148 -11.71 6.33 -17.77
N GLY A 149 -12.37 5.21 -17.45
CA GLY A 149 -11.77 3.94 -17.09
C GLY A 149 -11.65 2.94 -18.24
N ARG A 150 -11.86 3.33 -19.50
CA ARG A 150 -11.81 2.41 -20.63
C ARG A 150 -10.40 1.87 -20.85
N ILE A 151 -10.27 0.55 -20.83
CA ILE A 151 -9.04 -0.19 -21.08
C ILE A 151 -9.24 -1.18 -22.23
N HIS A 152 -8.13 -1.57 -22.86
CA HIS A 152 -8.10 -2.66 -23.82
C HIS A 152 -7.84 -4.00 -23.11
N LEU A 153 -8.05 -5.08 -23.84
CA LEU A 153 -7.76 -6.42 -23.32
C LEU A 153 -6.26 -6.53 -22.93
N GLY A 154 -5.98 -6.98 -21.72
CA GLY A 154 -4.63 -7.10 -21.17
C GLY A 154 -4.11 -5.86 -20.45
N GLU A 155 -4.73 -4.70 -20.63
CA GLU A 155 -4.40 -3.50 -19.88
C GLU A 155 -5.05 -3.49 -18.48
N SER A 156 -4.54 -2.64 -17.60
CA SER A 156 -5.13 -2.37 -16.29
C SER A 156 -4.98 -0.91 -15.90
N ILE A 157 -5.77 -0.48 -14.92
CA ILE A 157 -5.69 0.90 -14.41
C ILE A 157 -5.28 0.90 -12.93
N ARG A 158 -4.41 1.85 -12.58
CA ARG A 158 -4.24 2.28 -11.19
C ARG A 158 -5.11 3.49 -10.96
N VAL A 159 -5.96 3.44 -9.94
CA VAL A 159 -6.86 4.53 -9.57
C VAL A 159 -6.39 5.13 -8.26
N PHE A 160 -6.06 6.43 -8.25
CA PHE A 160 -5.49 7.14 -7.11
C PHE A 160 -6.39 8.30 -6.66
N PRO A 161 -7.49 8.05 -5.95
CA PRO A 161 -8.42 9.09 -5.51
C PRO A 161 -7.76 10.18 -4.65
N LEU A 162 -6.67 9.84 -3.93
CA LEU A 162 -5.91 10.77 -3.10
C LEU A 162 -4.78 11.48 -3.85
N SER A 163 -4.69 11.32 -5.18
CA SER A 163 -3.55 11.80 -5.99
C SER A 163 -3.18 13.27 -5.71
N ASN A 164 -4.16 14.15 -5.49
CA ASN A 164 -3.97 15.58 -5.24
C ASN A 164 -3.83 15.95 -3.76
N TRP A 165 -3.94 14.99 -2.84
CA TRP A 165 -3.84 15.25 -1.41
C TRP A 165 -2.37 15.37 -0.98
N THR A 166 -2.10 16.32 -0.09
CA THR A 166 -0.82 16.42 0.60
C THR A 166 -0.79 15.47 1.82
N GLU A 167 0.39 15.29 2.42
CA GLU A 167 0.48 14.54 3.67
C GLU A 167 -0.30 15.22 4.79
N LEU A 168 -0.35 16.56 4.80
CA LEU A 168 -1.13 17.32 5.76
C LEU A 168 -2.64 17.02 5.62
N ASP A 169 -3.14 16.96 4.39
CA ASP A 169 -4.55 16.63 4.14
C ASP A 169 -4.91 15.25 4.69
N ILE A 170 -4.01 14.26 4.55
CA ILE A 170 -4.19 12.92 5.13
C ILE A 170 -4.35 13.01 6.64
N TRP A 171 -3.45 13.72 7.33
CA TRP A 171 -3.50 13.84 8.79
C TRP A 171 -4.72 14.64 9.28
N GLN A 172 -5.11 15.68 8.56
CA GLN A 172 -6.33 16.44 8.85
C GLN A 172 -7.58 15.56 8.67
N TYR A 173 -7.61 14.74 7.62
CA TYR A 173 -8.71 13.83 7.37
C TYR A 173 -8.78 12.74 8.45
N VAL A 174 -7.65 12.16 8.85
CA VAL A 174 -7.57 11.19 9.95
C VAL A 174 -8.13 11.80 11.23
N ALA A 175 -7.72 13.02 11.58
CA ALA A 175 -8.22 13.72 12.78
C ALA A 175 -9.72 14.04 12.68
N ARG A 176 -10.17 14.57 11.54
CA ARG A 176 -11.58 14.95 11.31
C ARG A 176 -12.53 13.76 11.37
N GLU A 177 -12.15 12.63 10.77
CA GLU A 177 -12.98 11.43 10.72
C GLU A 177 -12.73 10.51 11.93
N ASN A 178 -11.84 10.92 12.86
CA ASN A 178 -11.42 10.14 14.03
C ASN A 178 -11.01 8.70 13.66
N LEU A 179 -10.15 8.57 12.66
CA LEU A 179 -9.75 7.27 12.14
C LEU A 179 -8.77 6.59 13.08
N GLU A 180 -9.02 5.33 13.40
CA GLU A 180 -8.05 4.50 14.08
C GLU A 180 -6.86 4.20 13.18
N LEU A 181 -5.65 4.29 13.73
CA LEU A 181 -4.40 3.97 13.05
C LEU A 181 -3.64 2.87 13.82
N PRO A 182 -2.75 2.13 13.16
CA PRO A 182 -1.81 1.26 13.84
C PRO A 182 -1.04 2.01 14.94
N THR A 183 -0.86 1.39 16.10
CA THR A 183 -0.22 2.00 17.28
C THR A 183 1.19 2.53 17.01
N ILE A 184 1.87 1.95 16.03
CA ILE A 184 3.22 2.34 15.60
C ILE A 184 3.33 3.79 15.11
N TYR A 185 2.21 4.43 14.69
CA TYR A 185 2.18 5.84 14.33
C TYR A 185 2.28 6.79 15.53
N PHE A 186 1.98 6.31 16.73
CA PHE A 186 1.99 7.10 17.97
C PHE A 186 3.29 6.86 18.75
N ALA A 187 3.61 7.77 19.64
CA ALA A 187 4.79 7.64 20.49
C ALA A 187 4.68 6.39 21.40
N HIS A 188 5.68 5.53 21.33
CA HIS A 188 5.78 4.33 22.15
C HIS A 188 7.26 3.98 22.41
N THR A 189 7.54 3.31 23.52
CA THR A 189 8.88 2.86 23.84
C THR A 189 9.21 1.56 23.10
N ARG A 190 10.35 1.55 22.41
CA ARG A 190 10.82 0.39 21.64
C ARG A 190 12.35 0.26 21.71
N PRO A 191 12.88 -0.96 21.71
CA PRO A 191 14.32 -1.16 21.56
C PRO A 191 14.76 -0.76 20.15
N VAL A 192 15.80 0.07 20.07
CA VAL A 192 16.39 0.55 18.82
C VAL A 192 17.91 0.51 18.91
N VAL A 193 18.55 0.52 17.74
CA VAL A 193 19.99 0.77 17.58
C VAL A 193 20.19 2.00 16.68
N ARG A 194 21.33 2.67 16.80
CA ARG A 194 21.68 3.81 15.94
C ARG A 194 22.55 3.35 14.79
N ARG A 195 22.05 3.52 13.56
CA ARG A 195 22.78 3.22 12.31
C ARG A 195 22.78 4.44 11.40
N HIS A 196 23.94 4.94 11.02
CA HIS A 196 24.08 6.08 10.10
C HIS A 196 23.20 7.29 10.46
N GLY A 197 23.04 7.57 11.77
CA GLY A 197 22.22 8.67 12.27
C GLY A 197 20.72 8.37 12.34
N ALA A 198 20.27 7.21 11.88
CA ALA A 198 18.88 6.78 11.98
C ALA A 198 18.66 5.84 13.17
N LEU A 199 17.44 5.87 13.72
CA LEU A 199 16.98 4.92 14.73
C LEU A 199 16.38 3.70 14.01
N VAL A 200 16.98 2.54 14.18
CA VAL A 200 16.53 1.29 13.58
C VAL A 200 15.93 0.42 14.68
N PRO A 201 14.64 0.02 14.57
CA PRO A 201 14.03 -0.83 15.58
C PRO A 201 14.69 -2.21 15.60
N VAL A 202 14.92 -2.74 16.79
CA VAL A 202 15.44 -4.10 16.99
C VAL A 202 14.29 -5.09 16.77
N THR A 203 14.44 -5.94 15.77
CA THR A 203 13.49 -7.00 15.42
C THR A 203 14.26 -8.27 15.02
N ALA A 204 13.55 -9.36 14.77
CA ALA A 204 14.17 -10.56 14.22
C ALA A 204 14.84 -10.33 12.84
N LEU A 205 14.32 -9.36 12.06
CA LEU A 205 14.84 -8.99 10.74
C LEU A 205 15.96 -7.94 10.80
N THR A 206 16.03 -7.20 11.90
CA THR A 206 17.03 -6.15 12.16
C THR A 206 17.67 -6.36 13.52
N PRO A 207 18.38 -7.50 13.73
CA PRO A 207 19.08 -7.74 14.99
C PRO A 207 20.20 -6.72 15.19
N PRO A 208 20.60 -6.45 16.44
CA PRO A 208 21.77 -5.61 16.70
C PRO A 208 23.01 -6.27 16.11
N ARG A 209 23.95 -5.45 15.60
CA ARG A 209 25.25 -5.89 15.12
C ARG A 209 26.26 -5.84 16.27
N ASP A 210 27.41 -6.49 16.10
CA ASP A 210 28.49 -6.44 17.08
C ASP A 210 28.89 -5.00 17.38
N GLY A 211 28.91 -4.65 18.68
CA GLY A 211 29.24 -3.30 19.14
C GLY A 211 28.08 -2.27 19.11
N GLU A 212 26.92 -2.63 18.62
CA GLU A 212 25.75 -1.73 18.68
C GLU A 212 25.08 -1.80 20.06
N ALA A 213 24.91 -0.64 20.72
CA ALA A 213 24.15 -0.53 21.95
C ALA A 213 22.64 -0.50 21.67
N ILE A 214 21.88 -1.31 22.41
CA ILE A 214 20.40 -1.28 22.36
C ILE A 214 19.92 -0.21 23.32
N GLU A 215 19.15 0.74 22.81
CA GLU A 215 18.52 1.80 23.58
C GLU A 215 16.99 1.60 23.59
N ASN A 216 16.36 1.69 24.76
CA ASN A 216 14.89 1.72 24.88
C ASN A 216 14.43 3.17 24.95
N ILE A 217 13.96 3.71 23.83
CA ILE A 217 13.57 5.11 23.73
C ILE A 217 12.17 5.26 23.13
N SER A 218 11.55 6.40 23.39
CA SER A 218 10.28 6.75 22.80
C SER A 218 10.46 7.11 21.33
N VAL A 219 9.80 6.38 20.45
CA VAL A 219 9.82 6.57 19.00
C VAL A 219 8.42 6.57 18.43
N ARG A 220 8.26 7.11 17.24
CA ARG A 220 7.07 6.93 16.38
C ARG A 220 7.52 6.78 14.94
N PHE A 221 6.70 6.12 14.13
CA PHE A 221 6.97 5.96 12.71
C PHE A 221 6.12 6.94 11.88
N ARG A 222 6.72 7.60 10.93
CA ARG A 222 6.02 8.47 9.98
C ARG A 222 5.30 7.67 8.91
N THR A 223 5.90 6.57 8.49
CA THR A 223 5.38 5.64 7.49
C THR A 223 5.51 4.22 7.99
N VAL A 224 4.63 3.35 7.56
CA VAL A 224 4.62 1.94 7.92
C VAL A 224 4.84 1.10 6.66
N GLY A 225 6.09 1.09 6.21
CA GLY A 225 6.56 0.22 5.15
C GLY A 225 7.14 -1.09 5.71
N ASP A 226 8.11 -1.64 4.99
CA ASP A 226 8.91 -2.77 5.45
C ASP A 226 9.85 -2.38 6.60
N ILE A 227 10.19 -3.39 7.39
CA ILE A 227 11.19 -3.29 8.47
C ILE A 227 12.60 -3.14 7.87
N THR A 228 12.85 -3.65 6.64
CA THR A 228 14.16 -3.69 5.97
C THR A 228 14.20 -2.78 4.75
#